data_6faae82ee85ca981f7e7b71cc9ec62de
#
_entry.id   6faae82ee85ca981f7e7b71cc9ec62de
#
_cell.length_a   1.000
_cell.length_b   1.000
_cell.length_c   1.000
_cell.angle_alpha   90.00
_cell.angle_beta   90.00
_cell.angle_gamma   90.00
#
_symmetry.space_group_name_H-M   'P 1'
#
loop_
_entity.id
_entity.type
_entity.pdbx_description
1 polymer ?
#
loop_
_entity_poly.entity_id
_entity_poly.type
_entity_poly.pdbx_seq_one_letter_code
_entity_poly.pdbx_strand_id
1 'polypeptide(L)'
;MVNAPAPRRRRPGRALPLVLLAVFAAGAAPAGAAKPLTPAESKLLWATVNVCDTQDHPDTVGIRGSMPGSGDPAEKMFMRFQLQYFNAQDKRWHNIGATGDSGRISVGSSKYRARQTGRNFTVRPPGIGGFQLRGAVTFEWVKGTKIVRRARSRTRSGHPATVGADPADFSAATCTVTK
;
A
#
# COMPACT_ATOMS: atom_id res chain seq x y z
N MET A 1 18.98 6.10 -93.27
CA MET A 1 17.60 6.32 -92.78
C MET A 1 17.66 6.35 -91.25
N VAL A 2 17.62 7.54 -90.67
CA VAL A 2 17.81 7.81 -89.24
C VAL A 2 16.44 8.19 -88.68
N ASN A 3 15.91 7.33 -87.76
CA ASN A 3 14.65 7.56 -87.08
C ASN A 3 14.85 8.50 -85.89
N ALA A 4 14.16 9.67 -85.89
CA ALA A 4 14.11 10.63 -84.82
C ALA A 4 13.07 10.21 -83.76
N PRO A 5 13.35 10.35 -82.45
CA PRO A 5 12.39 10.03 -81.40
C PRO A 5 11.43 11.15 -81.17
N ALA A 6 10.14 10.82 -80.85
CA ALA A 6 9.04 11.74 -80.60
C ALA A 6 9.15 12.42 -79.20
N PRO A 7 8.61 13.65 -79.05
CA PRO A 7 8.68 14.40 -77.81
C PRO A 7 7.72 13.87 -76.73
N ARG A 8 8.26 13.69 -75.48
CA ARG A 8 7.49 13.30 -74.29
C ARG A 8 6.63 14.49 -73.79
N ARG A 9 5.32 14.30 -73.78
CA ARG A 9 4.35 15.22 -73.14
C ARG A 9 4.53 15.21 -71.64
N ARG A 10 4.84 16.37 -71.03
CA ARG A 10 4.81 16.61 -69.56
C ARG A 10 3.35 16.68 -69.11
N ARG A 11 2.99 15.79 -68.16
CA ARG A 11 1.71 15.84 -67.44
C ARG A 11 1.78 16.94 -66.35
N PRO A 12 0.75 17.78 -66.15
CA PRO A 12 0.73 18.74 -65.08
C PRO A 12 0.54 18.00 -63.73
N GLY A 13 1.40 18.31 -62.79
CA GLY A 13 1.34 17.79 -61.42
C GLY A 13 0.10 18.35 -60.72
N ARG A 14 -0.74 17.46 -60.20
CA ARG A 14 -1.81 17.79 -59.25
C ARG A 14 -1.16 18.12 -57.94
N ALA A 15 -1.25 19.39 -57.53
CA ALA A 15 -0.94 19.82 -56.16
C ALA A 15 -2.02 19.26 -55.24
N LEU A 16 -1.64 18.35 -54.31
CA LEU A 16 -2.47 17.94 -53.20
C LEU A 16 -2.39 19.04 -52.10
N PRO A 17 -3.52 19.52 -51.54
CA PRO A 17 -3.49 20.40 -50.40
C PRO A 17 -3.02 19.59 -49.15
N LEU A 18 -1.96 20.07 -48.50
CA LEU A 18 -1.47 19.60 -47.23
C LEU A 18 -2.49 20.04 -46.14
N VAL A 19 -3.36 19.11 -45.72
CA VAL A 19 -4.22 19.33 -44.53
C VAL A 19 -3.35 19.14 -43.31
N LEU A 20 -2.97 20.24 -42.66
CA LEU A 20 -2.36 20.23 -41.32
C LEU A 20 -3.42 19.80 -40.30
N LEU A 21 -3.41 18.54 -39.89
CA LEU A 21 -4.12 18.11 -38.69
C LEU A 21 -3.39 18.67 -37.46
N ALA A 22 -3.96 19.70 -36.86
CA ALA A 22 -3.54 20.15 -35.52
C ALA A 22 -3.97 19.10 -34.49
N VAL A 23 -3.03 18.24 -34.04
CA VAL A 23 -3.23 17.34 -32.92
C VAL A 23 -3.24 18.17 -31.64
N PHE A 24 -4.41 18.42 -31.10
CA PHE A 24 -4.57 18.93 -29.73
C PHE A 24 -4.13 17.83 -28.77
N ALA A 25 -2.87 17.89 -28.31
CA ALA A 25 -2.43 17.13 -27.16
C ALA A 25 -3.19 17.65 -25.93
N ALA A 26 -4.26 16.94 -25.56
CA ALA A 26 -4.91 17.13 -24.26
C ALA A 26 -3.88 16.77 -23.18
N GLY A 27 -3.24 17.78 -22.62
CA GLY A 27 -2.31 17.64 -21.51
C GLY A 27 -3.06 17.00 -20.34
N ALA A 28 -2.76 15.71 -20.04
CA ALA A 28 -3.19 15.09 -18.81
C ALA A 28 -2.57 15.89 -17.65
N ALA A 29 -3.42 16.58 -16.86
CA ALA A 29 -2.97 17.26 -15.64
C ALA A 29 -2.24 16.24 -14.76
N PRO A 30 -1.04 16.55 -14.22
CA PRO A 30 -0.33 15.64 -13.34
C PRO A 30 -1.23 15.35 -12.15
N ALA A 31 -1.52 14.07 -11.90
CA ALA A 31 -2.21 13.62 -10.70
C ALA A 31 -1.41 14.16 -9.52
N GLY A 32 -1.99 15.10 -8.76
CA GLY A 32 -1.29 15.80 -7.68
C GLY A 32 -0.58 14.81 -6.78
N ALA A 33 0.72 14.97 -6.64
CA ALA A 33 1.55 14.12 -5.79
C ALA A 33 0.97 14.12 -4.36
N ALA A 34 0.78 12.93 -3.79
CA ALA A 34 0.27 12.80 -2.44
C ALA A 34 1.18 13.57 -1.47
N LYS A 35 0.60 14.42 -0.60
CA LYS A 35 1.35 15.22 0.37
C LYS A 35 2.18 14.29 1.27
N PRO A 36 3.50 14.46 1.35
CA PRO A 36 4.36 13.65 2.21
C PRO A 36 4.02 13.88 3.69
N LEU A 37 4.34 12.89 4.54
CA LEU A 37 4.22 13.03 5.99
C LEU A 37 5.27 14.01 6.51
N THR A 38 4.88 14.89 7.42
CA THR A 38 5.83 15.70 8.19
C THR A 38 6.64 14.82 9.16
N PRO A 39 7.79 15.27 9.67
CA PRO A 39 8.54 14.52 10.69
C PRO A 39 7.72 14.20 11.95
N ALA A 40 6.84 15.09 12.38
CA ALA A 40 5.94 14.87 13.52
C ALA A 40 4.89 13.80 13.22
N GLU A 41 4.27 13.82 12.05
CA GLU A 41 3.32 12.80 11.60
C GLU A 41 4.00 11.44 11.43
N SER A 42 5.25 11.41 10.93
CA SER A 42 6.01 10.17 10.75
C SER A 42 6.26 9.42 12.06
N LYS A 43 6.41 10.13 13.18
CA LYS A 43 6.52 9.53 14.53
C LYS A 43 5.21 8.87 15.00
N LEU A 44 4.07 9.32 14.48
CA LEU A 44 2.75 8.78 14.79
C LEU A 44 2.31 7.67 13.84
N LEU A 45 3.06 7.45 12.75
CA LEU A 45 2.79 6.39 11.79
C LEU A 45 3.65 5.18 12.09
N TRP A 46 3.04 4.13 12.65
CA TRP A 46 3.74 2.90 12.99
C TRP A 46 2.83 1.67 12.94
N ALA A 47 3.46 0.51 12.95
CA ALA A 47 2.81 -0.78 13.11
C ALA A 47 3.70 -1.68 13.97
N THR A 48 3.09 -2.51 14.83
CA THR A 48 3.77 -3.48 15.68
C THR A 48 2.97 -4.78 15.75
N VAL A 49 3.65 -5.89 16.03
CA VAL A 49 3.01 -7.10 16.54
C VAL A 49 2.76 -6.89 18.02
N ASN A 50 1.51 -6.99 18.45
CA ASN A 50 1.10 -6.79 19.85
C ASN A 50 0.53 -8.04 20.52
N VAL A 51 0.33 -9.13 19.77
CA VAL A 51 -0.01 -10.48 20.26
C VAL A 51 0.82 -11.49 19.46
N CYS A 52 1.43 -12.46 20.11
CA CYS A 52 2.25 -13.47 19.44
C CYS A 52 2.13 -14.81 20.12
N ASP A 53 1.18 -15.63 19.68
CA ASP A 53 1.01 -17.03 20.07
C ASP A 53 1.13 -17.25 21.60
N THR A 54 0.30 -16.53 22.34
CA THR A 54 0.27 -16.60 23.80
C THR A 54 -0.70 -17.68 24.28
N GLN A 55 -0.63 -18.01 25.56
CA GLN A 55 -1.56 -18.96 26.18
C GLN A 55 -3.02 -18.51 26.05
N ASP A 56 -3.28 -17.19 26.17
CA ASP A 56 -4.62 -16.63 26.06
C ASP A 56 -5.07 -16.45 24.59
N HIS A 57 -4.11 -16.42 23.68
CA HIS A 57 -4.35 -16.27 22.23
C HIS A 57 -3.50 -17.28 21.43
N PRO A 58 -3.77 -18.59 21.55
CA PRO A 58 -3.01 -19.61 20.84
C PRO A 58 -3.18 -19.45 19.32
N ASP A 59 -2.15 -19.81 18.56
CA ASP A 59 -2.10 -19.72 17.10
C ASP A 59 -2.45 -18.30 16.55
N THR A 60 -2.26 -17.26 17.37
CA THR A 60 -2.72 -15.91 17.03
C THR A 60 -1.58 -14.92 16.88
N VAL A 61 -1.64 -14.14 15.79
CA VAL A 61 -0.77 -12.97 15.59
C VAL A 61 -1.62 -11.71 15.53
N GLY A 62 -1.47 -10.85 16.53
CA GLY A 62 -2.09 -9.53 16.57
C GLY A 62 -1.18 -8.47 15.96
N ILE A 63 -1.74 -7.65 15.08
CA ILE A 63 -1.03 -6.49 14.52
C ILE A 63 -1.78 -5.24 14.91
N ARG A 64 -1.07 -4.28 15.51
CA ARG A 64 -1.57 -2.95 15.86
C ARG A 64 -0.92 -1.89 14.98
N GLY A 65 -1.71 -0.93 14.52
CA GLY A 65 -1.22 0.20 13.75
C GLY A 65 -1.70 1.53 14.31
N SER A 66 -0.89 2.57 14.13
CA SER A 66 -1.22 3.97 14.41
C SER A 66 -0.99 4.80 13.15
N MET A 67 -1.88 5.75 12.90
CA MET A 67 -1.72 6.71 11.83
C MET A 67 -2.08 8.13 12.30
N PRO A 68 -1.30 9.15 11.87
CA PRO A 68 -1.58 10.54 12.20
C PRO A 68 -2.82 11.03 11.47
N GLY A 69 -3.60 11.88 12.12
CA GLY A 69 -4.62 12.67 11.44
C GLY A 69 -4.02 13.91 10.80
N SER A 70 -4.67 14.40 9.77
CA SER A 70 -4.31 15.66 9.09
C SER A 70 -4.92 16.91 9.75
N GLY A 71 -5.85 16.72 10.70
CA GLY A 71 -6.69 17.78 11.27
C GLY A 71 -7.96 18.06 10.45
N ASP A 72 -8.08 17.53 9.24
CA ASP A 72 -9.25 17.72 8.36
C ASP A 72 -10.39 16.76 8.74
N PRO A 73 -11.53 17.24 9.28
CA PRO A 73 -12.65 16.37 9.64
C PRO A 73 -13.34 15.70 8.43
N ALA A 74 -13.18 16.26 7.22
CA ALA A 74 -13.74 15.70 6.00
C ALA A 74 -12.93 14.51 5.46
N GLU A 75 -11.69 14.33 5.91
CA GLU A 75 -10.89 13.17 5.57
C GLU A 75 -11.25 11.97 6.45
N LYS A 76 -11.49 10.83 5.81
CA LYS A 76 -11.68 9.53 6.46
C LYS A 76 -10.38 8.73 6.39
N MET A 77 -10.08 8.01 7.47
CA MET A 77 -8.85 7.24 7.63
C MET A 77 -9.15 5.75 7.55
N PHE A 78 -8.26 5.01 6.87
CA PHE A 78 -8.39 3.56 6.73
C PHE A 78 -7.04 2.89 6.92
N MET A 79 -7.08 1.67 7.47
CA MET A 79 -5.94 0.77 7.56
C MET A 79 -6.28 -0.56 6.89
N ARG A 80 -5.28 -1.20 6.30
CA ARG A 80 -5.33 -2.59 5.84
C ARG A 80 -4.13 -3.32 6.39
N PHE A 81 -4.37 -4.40 7.10
CA PHE A 81 -3.36 -5.25 7.71
C PHE A 81 -3.17 -6.49 6.85
N GLN A 82 -1.93 -6.78 6.51
CA GLN A 82 -1.56 -7.98 5.75
C GLN A 82 -0.50 -8.74 6.54
N LEU A 83 -0.76 -10.01 6.81
CA LEU A 83 0.19 -10.90 7.46
C LEU A 83 1.12 -11.50 6.41
N GLN A 84 2.42 -11.46 6.67
CA GLN A 84 3.47 -11.99 5.83
C GLN A 84 4.26 -13.06 6.57
N TYR A 85 4.66 -14.13 5.88
CA TYR A 85 5.59 -15.14 6.38
C TYR A 85 6.95 -15.00 5.72
N PHE A 86 8.00 -15.39 6.46
CA PHE A 86 9.34 -15.48 5.92
C PHE A 86 9.57 -16.85 5.29
N ASN A 87 9.92 -16.84 4.02
CA ASN A 87 10.32 -18.07 3.32
C ASN A 87 11.86 -18.19 3.37
N ALA A 88 12.33 -19.24 4.04
CA ALA A 88 13.77 -19.47 4.23
C ALA A 88 14.49 -19.87 2.93
N GLN A 89 13.78 -20.44 1.96
CA GLN A 89 14.35 -20.90 0.68
C GLN A 89 14.76 -19.72 -0.22
N ASP A 90 13.88 -18.74 -0.39
CA ASP A 90 14.16 -17.56 -1.21
C ASP A 90 14.57 -16.33 -0.38
N LYS A 91 14.59 -16.45 0.96
CA LYS A 91 14.93 -15.40 1.93
C LYS A 91 14.05 -14.15 1.79
N ARG A 92 12.78 -14.32 1.46
CA ARG A 92 11.82 -13.25 1.22
C ARG A 92 10.58 -13.38 2.09
N TRP A 93 9.89 -12.25 2.22
CA TRP A 93 8.61 -12.16 2.90
C TRP A 93 7.48 -12.22 1.87
N HIS A 94 6.54 -13.13 2.09
CA HIS A 94 5.38 -13.36 1.23
C HIS A 94 4.09 -13.12 1.99
N ASN A 95 3.07 -12.63 1.31
CA ASN A 95 1.73 -12.52 1.89
C ASN A 95 1.13 -13.92 2.07
N ILE A 96 0.41 -14.14 3.19
CA ILE A 96 -0.29 -15.41 3.45
C ILE A 96 -1.47 -15.60 2.49
N GLY A 97 -1.96 -14.53 1.87
CA GLY A 97 -3.14 -14.56 1.02
C GLY A 97 -4.37 -14.02 1.75
N ALA A 98 -5.55 -14.49 1.37
CA ALA A 98 -6.83 -13.93 1.84
C ALA A 98 -7.03 -14.05 3.35
N THR A 99 -6.60 -15.16 3.97
CA THR A 99 -6.72 -15.38 5.42
C THR A 99 -5.82 -14.46 6.24
N GLY A 100 -4.74 -13.96 5.64
CA GLY A 100 -3.82 -12.99 6.25
C GLY A 100 -4.08 -11.55 5.84
N ASP A 101 -5.25 -11.22 5.30
CA ASP A 101 -5.60 -9.89 4.84
C ASP A 101 -6.90 -9.40 5.49
N SER A 102 -6.82 -8.29 6.22
CA SER A 102 -7.99 -7.72 6.90
C SER A 102 -8.99 -7.04 5.96
N GLY A 103 -8.63 -6.85 4.70
CA GLY A 103 -9.31 -5.85 3.90
C GLY A 103 -9.10 -4.43 4.46
N ARG A 104 -9.89 -3.50 3.97
CA ARG A 104 -9.85 -2.07 4.34
C ARG A 104 -10.72 -1.83 5.58
N ILE A 105 -10.13 -1.40 6.67
CA ILE A 105 -10.80 -1.10 7.95
C ILE A 105 -10.90 0.41 8.11
N SER A 106 -12.11 0.94 8.36
CA SER A 106 -12.30 2.35 8.70
C SER A 106 -11.81 2.65 10.12
N VAL A 107 -11.03 3.72 10.27
CA VAL A 107 -10.51 4.18 11.58
C VAL A 107 -11.18 5.48 12.02
N GLY A 108 -12.04 6.02 11.19
CA GLY A 108 -12.81 7.24 11.44
C GLY A 108 -12.23 8.48 10.79
N SER A 109 -12.54 9.65 11.37
CA SER A 109 -12.14 10.96 10.84
C SER A 109 -10.69 11.31 11.16
N SER A 110 -10.05 12.02 10.25
CA SER A 110 -8.70 12.57 10.39
C SER A 110 -8.59 13.81 11.29
N LYS A 111 -9.70 14.23 11.91
CA LYS A 111 -9.77 15.37 12.84
C LYS A 111 -8.80 15.25 14.02
N TYR A 112 -8.61 14.05 14.55
CA TYR A 112 -7.82 13.80 15.75
C TYR A 112 -6.34 13.63 15.42
N ARG A 113 -5.47 13.93 16.38
CA ARG A 113 -4.01 13.85 16.25
C ARG A 113 -3.51 12.51 15.71
N ALA A 114 -4.07 11.41 16.19
CA ALA A 114 -3.78 10.06 15.71
C ALA A 114 -4.96 9.12 15.98
N ARG A 115 -5.01 8.04 15.23
CA ARG A 115 -5.95 6.93 15.42
C ARG A 115 -5.20 5.62 15.41
N GLN A 116 -5.66 4.68 16.22
CA GLN A 116 -5.12 3.35 16.30
C GLN A 116 -6.22 2.31 16.06
N THR A 117 -5.85 1.21 15.41
CA THR A 117 -6.67 0.00 15.32
C THR A 117 -5.76 -1.20 15.14
N GLY A 118 -6.30 -2.40 15.22
CA GLY A 118 -5.55 -3.64 15.04
C GLY A 118 -6.41 -4.74 14.44
N ARG A 119 -5.74 -5.84 14.12
CA ARG A 119 -6.35 -7.07 13.65
C ARG A 119 -5.57 -8.27 14.18
N ASN A 120 -6.30 -9.24 14.74
CA ASN A 120 -5.77 -10.55 15.08
C ASN A 120 -6.01 -11.51 13.91
N PHE A 121 -5.01 -12.34 13.62
CA PHE A 121 -5.04 -13.37 12.60
C PHE A 121 -4.76 -14.72 13.27
N THR A 122 -5.63 -15.69 13.06
CA THR A 122 -5.35 -17.08 13.46
C THR A 122 -4.52 -17.72 12.35
N VAL A 123 -3.41 -18.33 12.74
CA VAL A 123 -2.42 -18.92 11.84
C VAL A 123 -2.24 -20.38 12.18
N ARG A 124 -2.27 -21.23 11.17
CA ARG A 124 -1.90 -22.66 11.33
C ARG A 124 -0.55 -22.87 10.66
N PRO A 125 0.51 -23.15 11.43
CA PRO A 125 1.81 -23.45 10.85
C PRO A 125 1.73 -24.64 9.89
N PRO A 126 2.39 -24.58 8.73
CA PRO A 126 2.28 -25.64 7.70
C PRO A 126 3.01 -26.94 8.06
N GLY A 127 3.73 -27.00 9.17
CA GLY A 127 4.52 -28.17 9.56
C GLY A 127 5.16 -28.02 10.94
N ILE A 128 6.06 -28.95 11.25
CA ILE A 128 6.87 -28.90 12.47
C ILE A 128 7.93 -27.80 12.33
N GLY A 129 8.04 -26.96 13.33
CA GLY A 129 9.00 -25.84 13.37
C GLY A 129 8.36 -24.46 13.47
N GLY A 130 9.20 -23.44 13.59
CA GLY A 130 8.71 -22.06 13.74
C GLY A 130 8.29 -21.44 12.42
N PHE A 131 7.12 -20.83 12.43
CA PHE A 131 6.58 -20.07 11.30
C PHE A 131 6.74 -18.57 11.61
N GLN A 132 7.78 -17.96 11.05
CA GLN A 132 8.10 -16.56 11.32
C GLN A 132 7.19 -15.62 10.52
N LEU A 133 6.54 -14.71 11.23
CA LEU A 133 5.51 -13.82 10.71
C LEU A 133 5.81 -12.36 11.01
N ARG A 134 5.31 -11.46 10.18
CA ARG A 134 5.27 -10.01 10.42
C ARG A 134 4.02 -9.41 9.81
N GLY A 135 3.68 -8.20 10.24
CA GLY A 135 2.64 -7.39 9.63
C GLY A 135 3.18 -6.41 8.58
N ALA A 136 2.40 -6.20 7.53
CA ALA A 136 2.52 -5.07 6.62
C ALA A 136 1.21 -4.29 6.66
N VAL A 137 1.28 -2.99 6.98
CA VAL A 137 0.09 -2.15 7.13
C VAL A 137 0.09 -1.05 6.08
N THR A 138 -1.02 -0.92 5.37
CA THR A 138 -1.29 0.19 4.45
C THR A 138 -2.23 1.17 5.14
N PHE A 139 -1.87 2.44 5.12
CA PHE A 139 -2.61 3.56 5.66
C PHE A 139 -3.12 4.44 4.53
N GLU A 140 -4.40 4.83 4.57
CA GLU A 140 -5.02 5.66 3.55
C GLU A 140 -5.84 6.79 4.18
N TRP A 141 -5.65 8.01 3.67
CA TRP A 141 -6.48 9.19 3.94
C TRP A 141 -7.33 9.44 2.70
N VAL A 142 -8.63 9.58 2.89
CA VAL A 142 -9.62 9.66 1.82
C VAL A 142 -10.53 10.85 2.02
N LYS A 143 -10.63 11.71 1.00
CA LYS A 143 -11.55 12.83 0.95
C LYS A 143 -12.59 12.58 -0.15
N GLY A 144 -13.86 12.46 0.24
CA GLY A 144 -14.88 11.96 -0.66
C GLY A 144 -14.57 10.54 -1.12
N THR A 145 -14.40 10.34 -2.42
CA THR A 145 -14.00 9.06 -3.03
C THR A 145 -12.51 8.96 -3.35
N LYS A 146 -11.75 10.04 -3.17
CA LYS A 146 -10.35 10.14 -3.60
C LYS A 146 -9.40 9.82 -2.46
N ILE A 147 -8.43 8.91 -2.70
CA ILE A 147 -7.29 8.72 -1.80
C ILE A 147 -6.37 9.92 -1.98
N VAL A 148 -6.26 10.76 -0.95
CA VAL A 148 -5.43 11.98 -0.96
C VAL A 148 -4.02 11.73 -0.42
N ARG A 149 -3.85 10.66 0.38
CA ARG A 149 -2.56 10.24 0.91
C ARG A 149 -2.55 8.74 1.17
N ARG A 150 -1.40 8.10 0.93
CA ARG A 150 -1.16 6.69 1.25
C ARG A 150 0.24 6.53 1.83
N ALA A 151 0.36 5.68 2.86
CA ALA A 151 1.63 5.27 3.45
C ALA A 151 1.62 3.77 3.71
N ARG A 152 2.80 3.19 3.92
CA ARG A 152 2.96 1.78 4.29
C ARG A 152 4.00 1.65 5.39
N SER A 153 3.78 0.74 6.33
CA SER A 153 4.76 0.36 7.35
C SER A 153 4.76 -1.15 7.51
N ARG A 154 5.91 -1.68 7.87
CA ARG A 154 6.05 -3.05 8.41
C ARG A 154 6.03 -2.95 9.92
N THR A 155 5.66 -4.04 10.60
CA THR A 155 5.72 -4.10 12.05
C THR A 155 7.15 -3.93 12.54
N ARG A 156 7.30 -3.17 13.64
CA ARG A 156 8.55 -2.88 14.35
C ARG A 156 8.29 -3.01 15.85
N SER A 157 9.33 -3.30 16.61
CA SER A 157 9.31 -3.19 18.09
C SER A 157 9.34 -1.72 18.54
N GLY A 158 9.19 -1.48 19.84
CA GLY A 158 9.36 -0.16 20.43
C GLY A 158 8.07 0.67 20.53
N HIS A 159 6.92 0.02 20.45
CA HIS A 159 5.60 0.64 20.65
C HIS A 159 4.83 -0.05 21.78
N PRO A 160 5.34 0.02 23.03
CA PRO A 160 4.66 -0.55 24.19
C PRO A 160 3.34 0.19 24.47
N ALA A 161 2.57 -0.30 25.43
CA ALA A 161 1.29 0.26 25.86
C ALA A 161 0.23 0.34 24.74
N THR A 162 0.26 -0.61 23.81
CA THR A 162 -0.82 -0.72 22.81
C THR A 162 -2.02 -1.43 23.43
N VAL A 163 -3.21 -0.90 23.20
CA VAL A 163 -4.46 -1.53 23.65
C VAL A 163 -4.56 -2.94 23.06
N GLY A 164 -4.82 -3.95 23.92
CA GLY A 164 -4.94 -5.35 23.50
C GLY A 164 -3.60 -6.02 23.21
N ALA A 165 -2.50 -5.53 23.79
CA ALA A 165 -1.24 -6.25 23.78
C ALA A 165 -1.30 -7.44 24.73
N ASP A 166 -0.78 -8.57 24.29
CA ASP A 166 -0.64 -9.79 25.09
C ASP A 166 0.74 -10.44 24.84
N PRO A 167 1.60 -10.54 25.88
CA PRO A 167 1.41 -9.94 27.23
C PRO A 167 1.36 -8.42 27.21
N ALA A 168 0.94 -7.82 28.34
CA ALA A 168 0.89 -6.36 28.46
C ALA A 168 2.20 -5.72 28.00
N ASP A 169 2.10 -4.58 27.28
CA ASP A 169 3.24 -3.85 26.70
C ASP A 169 4.06 -4.62 25.63
N PHE A 170 3.61 -5.79 25.21
CA PHE A 170 4.30 -6.53 24.16
C PHE A 170 4.30 -5.74 22.84
N SER A 171 5.48 -5.60 22.26
CA SER A 171 5.69 -4.92 20.98
C SER A 171 6.88 -5.53 20.24
N ALA A 172 6.63 -6.19 19.12
CA ALA A 172 7.65 -6.88 18.35
C ALA A 172 7.59 -6.55 16.86
N ALA A 173 8.71 -6.74 16.17
CA ALA A 173 8.78 -6.64 14.72
C ALA A 173 8.21 -7.87 14.03
N THR A 174 8.42 -9.03 14.61
CA THR A 174 8.04 -10.35 14.09
C THR A 174 7.44 -11.19 15.20
N CYS A 175 6.73 -12.24 14.82
CA CYS A 175 6.19 -13.27 15.68
C CYS A 175 6.58 -14.63 15.11
N THR A 176 6.95 -15.58 15.96
CA THR A 176 7.15 -16.98 15.56
C THR A 176 6.07 -17.81 16.22
N VAL A 177 5.19 -18.39 15.39
CA VAL A 177 4.17 -19.35 15.85
C VAL A 177 4.74 -20.75 15.69
N THR A 178 4.67 -21.54 16.73
CA THR A 178 5.15 -22.93 16.76
C THR A 178 3.97 -23.88 16.92
N LYS A 179 4.14 -25.12 16.40
CA LYS A 179 3.15 -26.19 16.56
C LYS A 179 3.54 -27.07 17.71
#